data_f9cca46fa6d060a9da4615f155f81bea
#
_entry.id   f9cca46fa6d060a9da4615f155f81bea
#
_cell.length_a   1.000
_cell.length_b   1.000
_cell.length_c   1.000
_cell.angle_alpha   90.00
_cell.angle_beta   90.00
_cell.angle_gamma   90.00
#
_symmetry.space_group_name_H-M   'P 1'
#
loop_
_entity.id
_entity.type
_entity.pdbx_description
1 polymer ?
#
loop_
_entity_poly.entity_id
_entity_poly.type
_entity_poly.pdbx_seq_one_letter_code
_entity_poly.pdbx_strand_id
1 'polypeptide(L)'
;MRIIAVCGEGIGTSAILKVNAERALDRLGLTASVDASDLASVAEAAADAQVVLTSTELADQVRTTLGRSFAEIIEIVNYFDVEEIGAKLERSLA
;
A
#
# COMPACT_ATOMS: atom_id res chain seq x y z
N MET A 1 -10.93 0.78 -7.96
CA MET A 1 -10.28 0.58 -6.65
C MET A 1 -8.98 1.35 -6.60
N ARG A 2 -8.70 1.95 -5.48
CA ARG A 2 -7.49 2.74 -5.28
C ARG A 2 -6.67 2.20 -4.13
N ILE A 3 -5.37 2.05 -4.37
CA ILE A 3 -4.39 1.54 -3.39
C ILE A 3 -3.32 2.61 -3.21
N ILE A 4 -2.93 2.86 -1.96
CA ILE A 4 -1.88 3.82 -1.65
C ILE A 4 -0.69 3.06 -1.06
N ALA A 5 0.50 3.29 -1.63
CA ALA A 5 1.74 2.72 -1.13
C ALA A 5 2.49 3.79 -0.32
N VAL A 6 2.74 3.51 0.96
CA VAL A 6 3.35 4.48 1.88
C VAL A 6 4.69 3.98 2.36
N CYS A 7 5.71 4.83 2.25
CA CYS A 7 7.04 4.56 2.78
C CYS A 7 7.58 5.79 3.49
N GLY A 8 8.29 5.58 4.59
CA GLY A 8 8.84 6.67 5.39
C GLY A 8 10.21 7.13 4.99
N GLU A 9 10.88 6.41 4.10
CA GLU A 9 12.28 6.69 3.77
C GLU A 9 12.49 7.35 2.41
N GLY A 10 11.52 8.13 1.99
CA GLY A 10 11.64 8.89 0.78
C GLY A 10 10.95 8.30 -0.42
N ILE A 11 10.95 9.07 -1.49
CA ILE A 11 10.14 8.81 -2.69
C ILE A 11 10.56 7.52 -3.39
N GLY A 12 11.87 7.16 -3.33
CA GLY A 12 12.37 5.98 -4.03
C GLY A 12 11.75 4.67 -3.55
N THR A 13 11.58 4.51 -2.23
CA THR A 13 11.08 3.26 -1.66
C THR A 13 9.58 3.09 -1.90
N SER A 14 8.81 4.17 -1.80
CA SER A 14 7.39 4.10 -2.10
C SER A 14 7.13 3.84 -3.59
N ALA A 15 8.00 4.34 -4.47
CA ALA A 15 7.91 4.07 -5.90
C ALA A 15 8.16 2.58 -6.20
N ILE A 16 9.10 1.95 -5.52
CA ILE A 16 9.38 0.52 -5.67
C ILE A 16 8.15 -0.30 -5.22
N LEU A 17 7.59 0.03 -4.07
CA LEU A 17 6.41 -0.65 -3.57
C LEU A 17 5.23 -0.47 -4.52
N LYS A 18 5.05 0.72 -5.05
CA LYS A 18 4.00 1.01 -6.04
C LYS A 18 4.14 0.12 -7.28
N VAL A 19 5.33 0.08 -7.87
CA VAL A 19 5.58 -0.70 -9.09
C VAL A 19 5.35 -2.18 -8.84
N ASN A 20 5.82 -2.70 -7.71
CA ASN A 20 5.66 -4.10 -7.39
C ASN A 20 4.20 -4.45 -7.06
N ALA A 21 3.46 -3.54 -6.46
CA ALA A 21 2.03 -3.72 -6.26
C ALA A 21 1.29 -3.76 -7.60
N GLU A 22 1.65 -2.90 -8.54
CA GLU A 22 1.08 -2.92 -9.88
C GLU A 22 1.36 -4.23 -10.60
N ARG A 23 2.58 -4.75 -10.46
CA ARG A 23 2.95 -6.06 -11.03
C ARG A 23 2.14 -7.20 -10.41
N ALA A 24 1.94 -7.15 -9.10
CA ALA A 24 1.15 -8.15 -8.41
C ALA A 24 -0.29 -8.15 -8.88
N LEU A 25 -0.89 -6.96 -9.02
CA LEU A 25 -2.26 -6.83 -9.52
C LEU A 25 -2.39 -7.38 -10.94
N ASP A 26 -1.42 -7.10 -11.81
CA ASP A 26 -1.38 -7.64 -13.16
C ASP A 26 -1.41 -9.17 -13.15
N ARG A 27 -0.59 -9.78 -12.30
CA ARG A 27 -0.54 -11.24 -12.20
C ARG A 27 -1.85 -11.85 -11.71
N LEU A 28 -2.56 -11.11 -10.85
CA LEU A 28 -3.84 -11.56 -10.31
C LEU A 28 -5.02 -11.27 -11.24
N GLY A 29 -4.78 -10.51 -12.30
CA GLY A 29 -5.85 -10.09 -13.21
C GLY A 29 -6.79 -9.07 -12.59
N LEU A 30 -6.32 -8.33 -11.58
CA LEU A 30 -7.12 -7.33 -10.90
C LEU A 30 -6.82 -5.93 -11.43
N THR A 31 -7.86 -5.12 -11.51
CA THR A 31 -7.73 -3.72 -11.96
C THR A 31 -7.84 -2.80 -10.75
N ALA A 32 -6.76 -2.06 -10.48
CA ALA A 32 -6.73 -1.07 -9.43
C ALA A 32 -5.65 -0.05 -9.75
N SER A 33 -5.81 1.17 -9.25
CA SER A 33 -4.77 2.19 -9.35
C SER A 33 -3.93 2.18 -8.09
N VAL A 34 -2.61 2.34 -8.24
CA VAL A 34 -1.69 2.41 -7.12
C VAL A 34 -0.95 3.74 -7.18
N ASP A 35 -1.01 4.50 -6.11
CA ASP A 35 -0.29 5.77 -5.98
C ASP A 35 0.66 5.68 -4.78
N ALA A 36 1.82 6.34 -4.91
CA ALA A 36 2.78 6.42 -3.83
C ALA A 36 2.52 7.66 -2.97
N SER A 37 2.74 7.55 -1.68
CA SER A 37 2.58 8.68 -0.76
C SER A 37 3.62 8.56 0.36
N ASP A 38 3.92 9.69 1.00
CA ASP A 38 4.69 9.69 2.24
C ASP A 38 3.74 9.68 3.45
N LEU A 39 4.33 9.53 4.64
CA LEU A 39 3.53 9.47 5.86
C LEU A 39 2.80 10.79 6.14
N ALA A 40 3.39 11.92 5.77
CA ALA A 40 2.79 13.21 6.02
C ALA A 40 1.52 13.44 5.17
N SER A 41 1.47 12.86 3.98
CA SER A 41 0.37 13.04 3.03
C SER A 41 -0.62 11.88 3.01
N VAL A 42 -0.37 10.81 3.75
CA VAL A 42 -1.15 9.58 3.63
C VAL A 42 -2.63 9.76 4.01
N ALA A 43 -2.91 10.58 5.01
CA ALA A 43 -4.29 10.79 5.45
C ALA A 43 -5.14 11.38 4.33
N GLU A 44 -4.59 12.33 3.60
CA GLU A 44 -5.26 12.95 2.46
C GLU A 44 -5.29 12.03 1.24
N ALA A 45 -4.16 11.39 0.94
CA ALA A 45 -4.06 10.50 -0.20
C ALA A 45 -4.96 9.27 -0.06
N ALA A 46 -5.14 8.76 1.15
CA ALA A 46 -5.93 7.57 1.41
C ALA A 46 -7.40 7.84 1.71
N ALA A 47 -7.84 9.10 1.63
CA ALA A 47 -9.22 9.46 1.97
C ALA A 47 -10.25 8.66 1.17
N ASP A 48 -9.95 8.32 -0.07
CA ASP A 48 -10.82 7.55 -0.95
C ASP A 48 -10.22 6.20 -1.36
N ALA A 49 -9.20 5.75 -0.66
CA ALA A 49 -8.54 4.47 -0.97
C ALA A 49 -9.18 3.32 -0.21
N GLN A 50 -9.15 2.14 -0.78
CA GLN A 50 -9.62 0.91 -0.18
C GLN A 50 -8.51 0.17 0.57
N VAL A 51 -7.27 0.34 0.12
CA VAL A 51 -6.11 -0.37 0.67
C VAL A 51 -4.93 0.58 0.81
N VAL A 52 -4.19 0.45 1.90
CA VAL A 52 -2.92 1.13 2.11
C VAL A 52 -1.85 0.08 2.37
N LEU A 53 -0.83 0.07 1.51
CA LEU A 53 0.34 -0.81 1.66
C LEU A 53 1.43 -0.02 2.36
N THR A 54 2.05 -0.60 3.37
CA THR A 54 3.11 0.06 4.11
C THR A 54 4.09 -0.96 4.66
N SER A 55 5.24 -0.49 5.15
CA SER A 55 6.19 -1.38 5.81
C SER A 55 5.69 -1.77 7.20
N THR A 56 6.21 -2.89 7.71
CA THR A 56 5.94 -3.32 9.07
C THR A 56 6.34 -2.25 10.08
N GLU A 57 7.45 -1.55 9.82
CA GLU A 57 7.94 -0.49 10.70
C GLU A 57 7.01 0.72 10.79
N LEU A 58 6.35 1.05 9.68
CA LEU A 58 5.49 2.22 9.61
C LEU A 58 4.02 1.92 9.89
N ALA A 59 3.64 0.65 9.97
CA ALA A 59 2.25 0.26 10.07
C ALA A 59 1.51 0.95 11.23
N ASP A 60 2.13 1.02 12.40
CA ASP A 60 1.51 1.66 13.56
C ASP A 60 1.34 3.17 13.35
N GLN A 61 2.34 3.83 12.75
CA GLN A 61 2.24 5.25 12.46
C GLN A 61 1.18 5.54 11.41
N VAL A 62 1.05 4.68 10.42
CA VAL A 62 0.01 4.80 9.41
C VAL A 62 -1.38 4.64 10.03
N ARG A 63 -1.56 3.65 10.89
CA ARG A 63 -2.83 3.45 11.60
C ARG A 63 -3.20 4.67 12.43
N THR A 64 -2.23 5.22 13.15
CA THR A 64 -2.46 6.41 13.98
C THR A 64 -2.82 7.62 13.11
N THR A 65 -2.10 7.81 12.00
CA THR A 65 -2.33 8.94 11.09
C THR A 65 -3.67 8.86 10.40
N LEU A 66 -4.07 7.66 9.96
CA LEU A 66 -5.35 7.46 9.28
C LEU A 66 -6.54 7.46 10.24
N GLY A 67 -6.31 7.07 11.49
CA GLY A 67 -7.38 7.01 12.47
C GLY A 67 -8.50 6.07 12.05
N ARG A 68 -9.69 6.59 11.82
CA ARG A 68 -10.88 5.81 11.48
C ARG A 68 -11.10 5.66 9.97
N SER A 69 -10.03 5.47 9.22
CA SER A 69 -10.15 5.24 7.79
C SER A 69 -10.80 3.88 7.50
N PHE A 70 -11.54 3.80 6.40
CA PHE A 70 -12.08 2.54 5.91
C PHE A 70 -11.05 1.74 5.13
N ALA A 71 -9.89 2.32 4.83
CA ALA A 71 -8.83 1.63 4.10
C ALA A 71 -8.25 0.50 4.94
N GLU A 72 -8.06 -0.66 4.34
CA GLU A 72 -7.36 -1.76 4.98
C GLU A 72 -5.86 -1.51 4.91
N ILE A 73 -5.17 -1.62 6.04
CA ILE A 73 -3.73 -1.43 6.10
C ILE A 73 -3.05 -2.78 6.00
N ILE A 74 -2.23 -2.95 4.97
CA ILE A 74 -1.52 -4.19 4.71
C ILE A 74 -0.03 -3.96 4.95
N GLU A 75 0.55 -4.73 5.86
CA GLU A 75 1.97 -4.67 6.16
C GLU A 75 2.75 -5.52 5.16
N ILE A 76 3.77 -4.93 4.55
CA ILE A 76 4.67 -5.62 3.62
C ILE A 76 6.05 -5.71 4.27
N VAL A 77 6.55 -6.92 4.41
CA VAL A 77 7.87 -7.17 5.01
C VAL A 77 8.98 -6.83 4.02
N ASN A 78 8.81 -7.21 2.77
CA ASN A 78 9.82 -6.98 1.74
C ASN A 78 9.18 -6.35 0.51
N TYR A 79 9.50 -5.07 0.26
CA TYR A 79 8.97 -4.32 -0.88
C TYR A 79 9.36 -4.89 -2.24
N PHE A 80 10.43 -5.67 -2.29
CA PHE A 80 10.91 -6.28 -3.53
C PHE A 80 10.23 -7.61 -3.82
N ASP A 81 9.46 -8.14 -2.89
CA ASP A 81 8.81 -9.44 -3.02
C ASP A 81 7.40 -9.28 -3.58
N VAL A 82 7.29 -9.37 -4.90
CA VAL A 82 6.00 -9.26 -5.60
C VAL A 82 5.04 -10.38 -5.18
N GLU A 83 5.57 -11.55 -4.86
CA GLU A 83 4.73 -12.68 -4.41
C GLU A 83 4.09 -12.41 -3.06
N GLU A 84 4.85 -11.84 -2.12
CA GLU A 84 4.29 -11.44 -0.83
C GLU A 84 3.19 -10.39 -1.00
N ILE A 85 3.47 -9.37 -1.80
CA ILE A 85 2.52 -8.30 -2.06
C ILE A 85 1.26 -8.87 -2.70
N GLY A 86 1.44 -9.72 -3.70
CA GLY A 86 0.33 -10.35 -4.41
C GLY A 86 -0.53 -11.22 -3.51
N ALA A 87 0.09 -12.06 -2.67
CA ALA A 87 -0.64 -12.92 -1.76
C ALA A 87 -1.48 -12.14 -0.76
N LYS A 88 -0.92 -11.05 -0.23
CA LYS A 88 -1.62 -10.21 0.74
C LYS A 88 -2.74 -9.40 0.08
N LEU A 89 -2.51 -8.89 -1.12
CA LEU A 89 -3.56 -8.19 -1.89
C LEU A 89 -4.70 -9.14 -2.25
N GLU A 90 -4.39 -10.34 -2.72
CA GLU A 90 -5.39 -11.33 -3.06
C GLU A 90 -6.29 -11.65 -1.87
N ARG A 91 -5.68 -11.81 -0.69
CA ARG A 91 -6.42 -12.08 0.54
C ARG A 91 -7.34 -10.94 0.94
N SER A 92 -6.89 -9.71 0.70
CA SER A 92 -7.64 -8.51 1.05
C SER A 92 -8.77 -8.22 0.07
N LEU A 93 -8.53 -8.48 -1.22
CA LEU A 93 -9.45 -8.09 -2.30
C LEU A 93 -10.37 -9.24 -2.75
N ALA A 94 -10.13 -10.43 -2.28
CA ALA A 94 -10.92 -11.61 -2.68
C ALA A 94 -12.31 -11.64 -2.01
#